data_bc82b3917833e8eb619010c97a567eca
#
_entry.id   bc82b3917833e8eb619010c97a567eca
#
_cell.length_a   1.000
_cell.length_b   1.000
_cell.length_c   1.000
_cell.angle_alpha   90.00
_cell.angle_beta   90.00
_cell.angle_gamma   90.00
#
_symmetry.space_group_name_H-M   'P 1'
#
loop_
_entity.id
_entity.type
_entity.pdbx_description
1 polymer ?
#
loop_
_entity_poly.entity_id
_entity_poly.type
_entity_poly.pdbx_seq_one_letter_code
_entity_poly.pdbx_strand_id
1 'polypeptide(L)'
;MSTIFIEDHVVPQLFTSAIEAYEFLHKSPKGKGRDKLETFGLLWGYSIQPKGNQSAKIIASMATVETSATRHTHWVAPDYDSLRMKKEFFGAYWPNIELVGSFHSHPYENLAEVNSVTGWRASDGDKEFYPHFHKEIASEQDSLAHLIVTITQLERRGTAYPSRLANSEAERGYVLSADWRKIWLRAYGSEFDSDSGDYAFTDDVTLEIPSLERRFS
;
A
#
# COMPACT_ATOMS: atom_id res chain seq x y z
N MET A 1 15.75 -6.52 -7.63
CA MET A 1 14.39 -7.09 -7.40
C MET A 1 14.25 -7.41 -5.91
N SER A 2 13.32 -6.79 -5.22
CA SER A 2 13.07 -7.01 -3.79
C SER A 2 11.78 -7.82 -3.60
N THR A 3 11.76 -8.73 -2.61
CA THR A 3 10.55 -9.48 -2.25
C THR A 3 9.85 -8.79 -1.09
N ILE A 4 8.61 -8.38 -1.29
CA ILE A 4 7.74 -7.79 -0.28
C ILE A 4 6.81 -8.87 0.25
N PHE A 5 6.96 -9.18 1.53
CA PHE A 5 6.16 -10.18 2.22
C PHE A 5 5.19 -9.50 3.19
N ILE A 6 3.90 -9.76 3.04
CA ILE A 6 2.88 -9.25 3.95
C ILE A 6 2.37 -10.39 4.80
N GLU A 7 2.50 -10.26 6.11
CA GLU A 7 1.95 -11.25 7.03
C GLU A 7 0.42 -11.28 6.97
N ASP A 8 -0.15 -12.46 7.10
CA ASP A 8 -1.57 -12.74 6.89
C ASP A 8 -2.53 -11.83 7.67
N HIS A 9 -2.16 -11.46 8.87
CA HIS A 9 -2.99 -10.60 9.72
C HIS A 9 -2.92 -9.10 9.36
N VAL A 10 -1.99 -8.69 8.49
CA VAL A 10 -1.91 -7.32 7.98
C VAL A 10 -2.92 -7.10 6.85
N VAL A 11 -3.19 -8.11 6.04
CA VAL A 11 -4.10 -8.03 4.89
C VAL A 11 -5.49 -7.49 5.25
N PRO A 12 -6.16 -8.01 6.32
CA PRO A 12 -7.43 -7.45 6.77
C PRO A 12 -7.34 -5.96 7.14
N GLN A 13 -6.21 -5.51 7.72
CA GLN A 13 -6.04 -4.10 8.09
C GLN A 13 -5.99 -3.20 6.85
N LEU A 14 -5.28 -3.62 5.79
CA LEU A 14 -5.21 -2.90 4.52
C LEU A 14 -6.59 -2.82 3.85
N PHE A 15 -7.28 -3.95 3.73
CA PHE A 15 -8.55 -4.01 3.02
C PHE A 15 -9.66 -3.29 3.78
N THR A 16 -9.76 -3.48 5.10
CA THR A 16 -10.81 -2.81 5.90
C THR A 16 -10.61 -1.31 5.95
N SER A 17 -9.36 -0.81 5.99
CA SER A 17 -9.07 0.62 5.91
C SER A 17 -9.51 1.22 4.57
N ALA A 18 -9.24 0.53 3.46
CA ALA A 18 -9.67 0.97 2.14
C ALA A 18 -11.20 0.93 1.99
N ILE A 19 -11.86 -0.15 2.46
CA ILE A 19 -13.31 -0.29 2.44
C ILE A 19 -13.98 0.79 3.29
N GLU A 20 -13.46 1.07 4.48
CA GLU A 20 -14.00 2.12 5.35
C GLU A 20 -13.91 3.49 4.69
N ALA A 21 -12.76 3.83 4.13
CA ALA A 21 -12.56 5.10 3.43
C ALA A 21 -13.46 5.23 2.18
N TYR A 22 -13.74 4.12 1.50
CA TYR A 22 -14.55 4.05 0.29
C TYR A 22 -16.06 4.14 0.57
N GLU A 23 -16.58 3.41 1.54
CA GLU A 23 -18.04 3.19 1.69
C GLU A 23 -18.70 4.11 2.70
N PHE A 24 -17.95 4.58 3.69
CA PHE A 24 -18.53 5.32 4.79
C PHE A 24 -18.35 6.83 4.61
N LEU A 25 -19.40 7.56 5.02
CA LEU A 25 -19.42 9.01 4.96
C LEU A 25 -18.52 9.59 6.06
N HIS A 26 -17.39 10.16 5.66
CA HIS A 26 -16.48 10.86 6.55
C HIS A 26 -16.97 12.29 6.75
N LYS A 27 -17.52 12.59 7.94
CA LYS A 27 -18.11 13.88 8.28
C LYS A 27 -17.08 14.82 8.89
N SER A 28 -17.07 16.06 8.39
CA SER A 28 -16.40 17.17 9.06
C SER A 28 -17.42 17.90 9.96
N PRO A 29 -17.02 18.45 11.12
CA PRO A 29 -17.92 19.20 11.99
C PRO A 29 -18.64 20.38 11.33
N LYS A 30 -18.07 20.93 10.25
CA LYS A 30 -18.57 22.11 9.53
C LYS A 30 -18.85 21.87 8.04
N GLY A 31 -18.79 20.64 7.55
CA GLY A 31 -18.91 20.33 6.13
C GLY A 31 -19.88 19.21 5.81
N LYS A 32 -20.25 19.11 4.53
CA LYS A 32 -20.90 17.90 4.00
C LYS A 32 -19.91 16.75 4.11
N GLY A 33 -20.37 15.59 4.57
CA GLY A 33 -19.56 14.37 4.56
C GLY A 33 -19.18 14.00 3.12
N ARG A 34 -18.07 13.27 3.00
CA ARG A 34 -17.59 12.68 1.73
C ARG A 34 -17.34 11.20 1.95
N ASP A 35 -17.65 10.40 0.98
CA ASP A 35 -17.26 9.01 0.81
C ASP A 35 -16.22 8.89 -0.31
N LYS A 36 -15.79 7.66 -0.59
CA LYS A 36 -14.80 7.36 -1.62
C LYS A 36 -13.52 8.19 -1.49
N LEU A 37 -13.05 8.29 -0.26
CA LEU A 37 -11.79 8.97 0.04
C LEU A 37 -10.61 8.00 -0.07
N GLU A 38 -9.48 8.51 -0.47
CA GLU A 38 -8.22 7.79 -0.29
C GLU A 38 -7.89 7.69 1.20
N THR A 39 -7.30 6.57 1.60
CA THR A 39 -6.69 6.39 2.91
C THR A 39 -5.18 6.23 2.75
N PHE A 40 -4.43 6.60 3.77
CA PHE A 40 -2.99 6.44 3.83
C PHE A 40 -2.60 5.79 5.15
N GLY A 41 -1.51 5.02 5.13
CA GLY A 41 -0.96 4.44 6.34
C GLY A 41 0.47 3.96 6.17
N LEU A 42 1.04 3.52 7.27
CA LEU A 42 2.41 3.05 7.38
C LEU A 42 2.45 1.53 7.53
N LEU A 43 3.48 0.92 6.94
CA LEU A 43 3.82 -0.48 7.09
C LEU A 43 5.01 -0.60 8.05
N TRP A 44 4.87 -1.47 9.02
CA TRP A 44 5.85 -1.74 10.05
C TRP A 44 6.28 -3.20 10.03
N GLY A 45 7.55 -3.44 10.31
CA GLY A 45 8.09 -4.79 10.28
C GLY A 45 9.60 -4.78 10.32
N TYR A 46 10.24 -5.48 9.40
CA TYR A 46 11.70 -5.56 9.34
C TYR A 46 12.18 -5.90 7.93
N SER A 47 13.41 -5.53 7.64
CA SER A 47 14.09 -5.84 6.38
C SER A 47 15.14 -6.92 6.60
N ILE A 48 15.22 -7.85 5.65
CA ILE A 48 16.26 -8.87 5.59
C ILE A 48 17.17 -8.52 4.43
N GLN A 49 18.40 -8.15 4.74
CA GLN A 49 19.41 -7.84 3.75
C GLN A 49 19.81 -9.07 2.93
N PRO A 50 20.12 -8.90 1.65
CA PRO A 50 20.50 -10.01 0.79
C PRO A 50 21.77 -10.70 1.27
N LYS A 51 21.79 -12.03 1.18
CA LYS A 51 22.98 -12.83 1.41
C LYS A 51 23.32 -13.63 0.16
N GLY A 52 24.49 -13.37 -0.42
CA GLY A 52 24.89 -13.99 -1.68
C GLY A 52 23.97 -13.59 -2.84
N ASN A 53 23.36 -14.56 -3.51
CA ASN A 53 22.45 -14.33 -4.66
C ASN A 53 20.97 -14.18 -4.25
N GLN A 54 20.68 -14.03 -2.95
CA GLN A 54 19.29 -13.84 -2.50
C GLN A 54 18.87 -12.38 -2.64
N SER A 55 17.62 -12.15 -3.01
CA SER A 55 17.02 -10.82 -3.03
C SER A 55 16.82 -10.28 -1.61
N ALA A 56 16.84 -8.94 -1.47
CA ALA A 56 16.39 -8.30 -0.25
C ALA A 56 14.91 -8.67 0.03
N LYS A 57 14.55 -8.80 1.30
CA LYS A 57 13.17 -9.07 1.71
C LYS A 57 12.70 -7.98 2.66
N ILE A 58 11.52 -7.44 2.37
CA ILE A 58 10.81 -6.50 3.23
C ILE A 58 9.61 -7.25 3.80
N ILE A 59 9.51 -7.35 5.12
CA ILE A 59 8.44 -8.06 5.80
C ILE A 59 7.59 -7.05 6.55
N ALA A 60 6.34 -6.90 6.13
CA ALA A 60 5.35 -6.09 6.82
C ALA A 60 4.55 -6.98 7.79
N SER A 61 4.70 -6.72 9.08
CA SER A 61 4.04 -7.45 10.16
C SER A 61 2.91 -6.65 10.83
N MET A 62 2.78 -5.37 10.52
CA MET A 62 1.71 -4.51 11.02
C MET A 62 1.46 -3.34 10.06
N ALA A 63 0.22 -2.86 10.03
CA ALA A 63 -0.14 -1.62 9.36
C ALA A 63 -0.84 -0.65 10.33
N THR A 64 -0.57 0.64 10.17
CA THR A 64 -1.27 1.69 10.92
C THR A 64 -1.82 2.74 9.99
N VAL A 65 -3.09 3.10 10.15
CA VAL A 65 -3.72 4.18 9.37
C VAL A 65 -3.25 5.53 9.88
N GLU A 66 -2.99 6.45 8.94
CA GLU A 66 -2.65 7.84 9.24
C GLU A 66 -3.93 8.67 9.35
N THR A 67 -4.36 8.91 10.59
CA THR A 67 -5.63 9.61 10.85
C THR A 67 -5.54 11.12 10.70
N SER A 68 -4.32 11.69 10.71
CA SER A 68 -4.07 13.12 10.47
C SER A 68 -3.89 13.47 8.99
N ALA A 69 -3.86 12.47 8.10
CA ALA A 69 -3.75 12.71 6.67
C ALA A 69 -4.92 13.53 6.12
N THR A 70 -4.62 14.47 5.24
CA THR A 70 -5.63 15.17 4.44
C THR A 70 -6.06 14.24 3.31
N ARG A 71 -7.35 13.88 3.29
CA ARG A 71 -7.91 12.88 2.38
C ARG A 71 -8.83 13.49 1.35
N HIS A 72 -8.67 13.08 0.09
CA HIS A 72 -9.50 13.45 -1.04
C HIS A 72 -9.90 12.19 -1.83
N THR A 73 -10.74 12.34 -2.83
CA THR A 73 -11.16 11.25 -3.75
C THR A 73 -10.09 10.89 -4.79
N HIS A 74 -9.06 11.69 -4.96
CA HIS A 74 -8.03 11.53 -5.99
C HIS A 74 -6.60 11.71 -5.46
N TRP A 75 -6.44 11.96 -4.18
CA TRP A 75 -5.14 12.08 -3.53
C TRP A 75 -5.28 12.04 -2.03
N VAL A 76 -4.21 11.63 -1.38
CA VAL A 76 -4.05 11.70 0.08
C VAL A 76 -2.68 12.29 0.39
N ALA A 77 -2.64 13.24 1.33
CA ALA A 77 -1.40 13.84 1.80
C ALA A 77 -1.21 13.51 3.30
N PRO A 78 -0.19 12.73 3.67
CA PRO A 78 0.12 12.47 5.06
C PRO A 78 0.65 13.72 5.75
N ASP A 79 0.46 13.78 7.07
CA ASP A 79 1.10 14.77 7.93
C ASP A 79 2.50 14.27 8.32
N TYR A 80 3.54 14.88 7.79
CA TYR A 80 4.94 14.44 8.00
C TYR A 80 5.39 14.51 9.45
N ASP A 81 4.87 15.45 10.24
CA ASP A 81 5.21 15.54 11.67
C ASP A 81 4.58 14.37 12.45
N SER A 82 3.36 13.97 12.08
CA SER A 82 2.72 12.76 12.60
C SER A 82 3.51 11.50 12.24
N LEU A 83 4.01 11.41 11.01
CA LEU A 83 4.82 10.26 10.57
C LEU A 83 6.13 10.15 11.36
N ARG A 84 6.85 11.27 11.53
CA ARG A 84 8.08 11.33 12.32
C ARG A 84 7.82 10.96 13.78
N MET A 85 6.78 11.51 14.39
CA MET A 85 6.39 11.17 15.77
C MET A 85 6.14 9.67 15.94
N LYS A 86 5.40 9.04 15.01
CA LYS A 86 5.15 7.59 15.05
C LYS A 86 6.43 6.80 14.95
N LYS A 87 7.32 7.16 14.03
CA LYS A 87 8.61 6.49 13.84
C LYS A 87 9.47 6.60 15.10
N GLU A 88 9.58 7.79 15.69
CA GLU A 88 10.31 8.01 16.95
C GLU A 88 9.71 7.18 18.10
N PHE A 89 8.39 7.13 18.18
CA PHE A 89 7.70 6.37 19.21
C PHE A 89 7.96 4.86 19.08
N PHE A 90 7.89 4.31 17.85
CA PHE A 90 8.21 2.91 17.61
C PHE A 90 9.68 2.62 17.92
N GLY A 91 10.59 3.45 17.44
CA GLY A 91 12.02 3.28 17.71
C GLY A 91 12.37 3.30 19.20
N ALA A 92 11.65 4.08 20.00
CA ALA A 92 11.86 4.17 21.44
C ALA A 92 11.33 2.95 22.22
N TYR A 93 10.18 2.39 21.83
CA TYR A 93 9.49 1.36 22.61
C TYR A 93 9.48 -0.03 21.97
N TRP A 94 9.62 -0.11 20.64
CA TRP A 94 9.67 -1.36 19.87
C TRP A 94 10.81 -1.35 18.84
N PRO A 95 12.08 -1.29 19.31
CA PRO A 95 13.24 -1.10 18.41
C PRO A 95 13.47 -2.24 17.41
N ASN A 96 12.76 -3.36 17.57
CA ASN A 96 12.81 -4.48 16.61
C ASN A 96 11.76 -4.35 15.48
N ILE A 97 10.94 -3.29 15.51
CA ILE A 97 9.95 -3.00 14.50
C ILE A 97 10.34 -1.69 13.82
N GLU A 98 10.63 -1.77 12.54
CA GLU A 98 11.05 -0.64 11.72
C GLU A 98 9.92 -0.18 10.80
N LEU A 99 9.99 1.06 10.36
CA LEU A 99 9.17 1.54 9.26
C LEU A 99 9.69 0.90 7.96
N VAL A 100 8.88 0.03 7.36
CA VAL A 100 9.25 -0.72 6.14
C VAL A 100 8.49 -0.28 4.90
N GLY A 101 7.58 0.69 5.04
CA GLY A 101 6.87 1.23 3.88
C GLY A 101 5.60 1.97 4.19
N SER A 102 4.79 2.16 3.15
CA SER A 102 3.49 2.83 3.22
C SER A 102 2.43 2.08 2.42
N PHE A 103 1.17 2.42 2.66
CA PHE A 103 0.07 2.03 1.80
C PHE A 103 -0.91 3.17 1.63
N HIS A 104 -1.62 3.19 0.49
CA HIS A 104 -2.76 4.07 0.28
C HIS A 104 -3.80 3.39 -0.59
N SER A 105 -4.98 3.99 -0.72
CA SER A 105 -6.06 3.44 -1.52
C SER A 105 -6.43 4.33 -2.70
N HIS A 106 -6.85 3.70 -3.80
CA HIS A 106 -7.42 4.34 -4.98
C HIS A 106 -8.91 3.99 -5.07
N PRO A 107 -9.83 4.89 -4.68
CA PRO A 107 -11.26 4.69 -4.83
C PRO A 107 -11.73 5.05 -6.24
N TYR A 108 -12.50 4.18 -6.87
CA TYR A 108 -13.12 4.41 -8.17
C TYR A 108 -14.63 4.21 -8.12
N GLU A 109 -15.39 4.98 -8.89
CA GLU A 109 -16.83 4.89 -8.91
C GLU A 109 -17.33 3.54 -9.45
N ASN A 110 -16.67 3.02 -10.48
CA ASN A 110 -17.10 1.81 -11.16
C ASN A 110 -15.93 1.09 -11.84
N LEU A 111 -16.19 -0.16 -12.24
CA LEU A 111 -15.19 -1.02 -12.88
C LEU A 111 -14.72 -0.49 -14.25
N ALA A 112 -15.60 0.18 -15.00
CA ALA A 112 -15.24 0.73 -16.31
C ALA A 112 -14.19 1.83 -16.17
N GLU A 113 -14.32 2.67 -15.15
CA GLU A 113 -13.33 3.70 -14.82
C GLU A 113 -11.97 3.08 -14.47
N VAL A 114 -11.92 2.09 -13.55
CA VAL A 114 -10.68 1.38 -13.23
C VAL A 114 -10.01 0.82 -14.49
N ASN A 115 -10.78 0.18 -15.36
CA ASN A 115 -10.25 -0.44 -16.55
C ASN A 115 -9.73 0.57 -17.58
N SER A 116 -10.39 1.74 -17.70
CA SER A 116 -10.03 2.77 -18.70
C SER A 116 -8.66 3.40 -18.42
N VAL A 117 -8.29 3.55 -17.14
CA VAL A 117 -7.04 4.18 -16.72
C VAL A 117 -6.05 3.19 -16.09
N THR A 118 -6.39 1.90 -16.08
CA THR A 118 -5.61 0.88 -15.35
C THR A 118 -5.41 1.31 -13.88
N GLY A 119 -6.49 1.73 -13.23
CA GLY A 119 -6.50 2.43 -11.95
C GLY A 119 -5.90 1.68 -10.75
N TRP A 120 -5.54 0.41 -10.92
CA TRP A 120 -4.81 -0.39 -9.94
C TRP A 120 -3.29 -0.21 -10.02
N ARG A 121 -2.79 0.60 -10.96
CA ARG A 121 -1.38 0.99 -11.07
C ARG A 121 -1.11 2.32 -10.35
N ALA A 122 0.16 2.51 -10.01
CA ALA A 122 0.64 3.79 -9.50
C ALA A 122 0.45 4.90 -10.53
N SER A 123 -0.09 6.01 -10.10
CA SER A 123 -0.12 7.26 -10.85
C SER A 123 1.28 7.86 -10.97
N ASP A 124 1.45 8.89 -11.79
CA ASP A 124 2.72 9.60 -11.84
C ASP A 124 3.00 10.34 -10.52
N GLY A 125 1.95 10.84 -9.85
CA GLY A 125 2.08 11.41 -8.51
C GLY A 125 2.58 10.41 -7.47
N ASP A 126 2.13 9.15 -7.52
CA ASP A 126 2.62 8.11 -6.62
C ASP A 126 4.10 7.80 -6.85
N LYS A 127 4.52 7.73 -8.12
CA LYS A 127 5.92 7.47 -8.49
C LYS A 127 6.86 8.57 -8.02
N GLU A 128 6.40 9.82 -7.99
CA GLU A 128 7.14 10.95 -7.44
C GLU A 128 7.10 10.96 -5.91
N PHE A 129 5.96 10.59 -5.32
CA PHE A 129 5.77 10.58 -3.88
C PHE A 129 6.64 9.53 -3.16
N TYR A 130 6.77 8.31 -3.69
CA TYR A 130 7.46 7.23 -2.98
C TYR A 130 8.94 7.51 -2.70
N PRO A 131 9.77 7.96 -3.66
CA PRO A 131 11.15 8.37 -3.38
C PRO A 131 11.24 9.53 -2.41
N HIS A 132 10.35 10.52 -2.55
CA HIS A 132 10.31 11.66 -1.64
C HIS A 132 9.96 11.23 -0.20
N PHE A 133 8.93 10.40 -0.03
CA PHE A 133 8.58 9.83 1.26
C PHE A 133 9.74 9.05 1.88
N HIS A 134 10.42 8.24 1.09
CA HIS A 134 11.59 7.46 1.54
C HIS A 134 12.68 8.38 2.08
N LYS A 135 13.05 9.38 1.32
CA LYS A 135 14.08 10.38 1.67
C LYS A 135 13.74 11.14 2.95
N GLU A 136 12.49 11.59 3.09
CA GLU A 136 12.05 12.45 4.20
C GLU A 136 11.78 11.71 5.50
N ILE A 137 11.37 10.44 5.43
CA ILE A 137 10.86 9.70 6.59
C ILE A 137 11.75 8.53 6.98
N ALA A 138 12.40 7.86 6.04
CA ALA A 138 13.12 6.61 6.31
C ALA A 138 14.44 6.52 5.54
N SER A 139 15.20 7.61 5.49
CA SER A 139 16.47 7.69 4.79
C SER A 139 17.56 6.75 5.33
N GLU A 140 17.36 6.11 6.46
CA GLU A 140 18.23 5.07 7.00
C GLU A 140 17.96 3.67 6.43
N GLN A 141 16.85 3.50 5.69
CA GLN A 141 16.51 2.24 5.03
C GLN A 141 17.07 2.22 3.60
N ASP A 142 17.55 1.07 3.15
CA ASP A 142 17.99 0.91 1.75
C ASP A 142 16.82 0.77 0.78
N SER A 143 15.68 0.25 1.25
CA SER A 143 14.48 0.03 0.44
C SER A 143 13.21 0.07 1.28
N LEU A 144 12.12 0.58 0.68
CA LEU A 144 10.78 0.58 1.26
C LEU A 144 9.78 -0.09 0.32
N ALA A 145 8.75 -0.69 0.93
CA ALA A 145 7.59 -1.23 0.24
C ALA A 145 6.45 -0.20 0.17
N HIS A 146 5.78 -0.10 -0.97
CA HIS A 146 4.59 0.74 -1.13
C HIS A 146 3.46 -0.08 -1.71
N LEU A 147 2.29 -0.04 -1.06
CA LEU A 147 1.11 -0.80 -1.48
C LEU A 147 0.00 0.14 -1.92
N ILE A 148 -0.65 -0.22 -3.02
CA ILE A 148 -1.89 0.43 -3.47
C ILE A 148 -3.04 -0.57 -3.33
N VAL A 149 -4.08 -0.17 -2.60
CA VAL A 149 -5.34 -0.90 -2.49
C VAL A 149 -6.38 -0.20 -3.35
N THR A 150 -6.58 -0.67 -4.58
CA THR A 150 -7.62 -0.10 -5.45
C THR A 150 -8.95 -0.79 -5.17
N ILE A 151 -10.00 0.00 -5.03
CA ILE A 151 -11.35 -0.48 -4.73
C ILE A 151 -12.40 0.18 -5.62
N THR A 152 -13.34 -0.62 -6.09
CA THR A 152 -14.51 -0.14 -6.82
C THR A 152 -15.75 -0.97 -6.52
N GLN A 153 -16.92 -0.39 -6.73
CA GLN A 153 -18.18 -1.07 -6.63
C GLN A 153 -18.50 -1.86 -7.91
N LEU A 154 -19.06 -3.06 -7.74
CA LEU A 154 -19.58 -3.89 -8.81
C LEU A 154 -21.07 -3.61 -9.03
N GLU A 155 -21.55 -3.75 -10.27
CA GLU A 155 -22.99 -3.65 -10.60
C GLU A 155 -23.82 -4.82 -10.04
N ARG A 156 -23.16 -5.96 -9.81
CA ARG A 156 -23.79 -7.17 -9.28
C ARG A 156 -22.90 -7.78 -8.20
N ARG A 157 -23.54 -8.40 -7.24
CA ARG A 157 -22.82 -9.22 -6.24
C ARG A 157 -21.98 -10.28 -6.94
N GLY A 158 -20.75 -10.38 -6.50
CA GLY A 158 -19.81 -11.38 -7.01
C GLY A 158 -18.84 -11.81 -5.91
N THR A 159 -18.51 -13.09 -5.92
CA THR A 159 -17.42 -13.60 -5.10
C THR A 159 -16.42 -14.25 -6.03
N ALA A 160 -15.20 -13.72 -6.01
CA ALA A 160 -14.05 -14.34 -6.68
C ALA A 160 -12.92 -14.39 -5.66
N TYR A 161 -12.40 -15.59 -5.48
CA TYR A 161 -11.25 -15.80 -4.62
C TYR A 161 -10.04 -14.99 -5.11
N PRO A 162 -9.13 -14.62 -4.19
CA PRO A 162 -7.91 -13.96 -4.57
C PRO A 162 -7.16 -14.74 -5.65
N SER A 163 -6.72 -14.01 -6.66
CA SER A 163 -5.84 -14.51 -7.72
C SER A 163 -4.75 -13.50 -7.99
N ARG A 164 -3.64 -13.95 -8.54
CA ARG A 164 -2.59 -13.06 -9.02
C ARG A 164 -3.13 -12.11 -10.11
N LEU A 165 -2.53 -10.94 -10.21
CA LEU A 165 -2.79 -10.03 -11.33
C LEU A 165 -2.46 -10.70 -12.66
N ALA A 166 -2.98 -10.19 -13.77
CA ALA A 166 -2.78 -10.79 -15.08
C ALA A 166 -1.40 -10.47 -15.68
N ASN A 167 -0.91 -11.37 -16.51
CA ASN A 167 0.28 -11.19 -17.36
C ASN A 167 1.56 -10.86 -16.57
N SER A 168 2.33 -9.90 -17.04
CA SER A 168 3.58 -9.45 -16.42
C SER A 168 3.43 -8.85 -15.02
N GLU A 169 2.20 -8.62 -14.56
CA GLU A 169 1.91 -8.07 -13.23
C GLU A 169 1.64 -9.16 -12.18
N ALA A 170 1.64 -10.43 -12.59
CA ALA A 170 1.25 -11.55 -11.72
C ALA A 170 2.04 -11.60 -10.41
N GLU A 171 3.33 -11.34 -10.45
CA GLU A 171 4.19 -11.39 -9.27
C GLU A 171 4.05 -10.17 -8.36
N ARG A 172 3.41 -9.09 -8.84
CA ARG A 172 3.36 -7.79 -8.15
C ARG A 172 2.08 -7.55 -7.37
N GLY A 173 1.08 -8.41 -7.46
CA GLY A 173 -0.17 -8.17 -6.75
C GLY A 173 -1.26 -9.21 -6.94
N TYR A 174 -2.39 -8.89 -6.34
CA TYR A 174 -3.57 -9.74 -6.26
C TYR A 174 -4.85 -8.98 -6.62
N VAL A 175 -5.86 -9.72 -7.05
CA VAL A 175 -7.22 -9.22 -7.28
C VAL A 175 -8.23 -10.19 -6.70
N LEU A 176 -9.30 -9.65 -6.13
CA LEU A 176 -10.43 -10.43 -5.60
C LEU A 176 -11.74 -9.67 -5.77
N SER A 177 -12.85 -10.41 -5.65
CA SER A 177 -14.19 -9.82 -5.55
C SER A 177 -14.88 -10.32 -4.29
N ALA A 178 -15.43 -9.40 -3.51
CA ALA A 178 -16.10 -9.67 -2.25
C ALA A 178 -17.41 -8.89 -2.20
N ASP A 179 -18.54 -9.60 -2.39
CA ASP A 179 -19.89 -9.04 -2.43
C ASP A 179 -20.05 -8.00 -3.55
N TRP A 180 -20.19 -6.73 -3.22
CA TRP A 180 -20.32 -5.61 -4.17
C TRP A 180 -18.99 -4.95 -4.54
N ARG A 181 -17.84 -5.50 -4.09
CA ARG A 181 -16.52 -4.87 -4.21
C ARG A 181 -15.62 -5.69 -5.12
N LYS A 182 -14.85 -4.99 -5.93
CA LYS A 182 -13.66 -5.56 -6.55
C LYS A 182 -12.45 -4.80 -6.02
N ILE A 183 -11.46 -5.55 -5.57
CA ILE A 183 -10.29 -5.01 -4.88
C ILE A 183 -9.05 -5.54 -5.57
N TRP A 184 -8.10 -4.67 -5.81
CA TRP A 184 -6.74 -5.00 -6.26
C TRP A 184 -5.76 -4.57 -5.16
N LEU A 185 -4.74 -5.34 -4.98
CA LEU A 185 -3.59 -5.00 -4.15
C LEU A 185 -2.34 -5.13 -5.00
N ARG A 186 -1.60 -4.05 -5.17
CA ARG A 186 -0.35 -4.02 -5.93
C ARG A 186 0.78 -3.40 -5.12
N ALA A 187 1.98 -3.99 -5.26
CA ALA A 187 3.18 -3.55 -4.59
C ALA A 187 4.13 -2.81 -5.53
N TYR A 188 4.90 -1.92 -4.93
CA TYR A 188 5.98 -1.14 -5.50
C TYR A 188 7.10 -1.01 -4.48
N GLY A 189 8.25 -0.53 -4.93
CA GLY A 189 9.37 -0.20 -4.06
C GLY A 189 9.87 1.24 -4.26
N SER A 190 10.60 1.72 -3.28
CA SER A 190 11.57 2.79 -3.46
C SER A 190 12.90 2.34 -2.89
N GLU A 191 13.98 2.58 -3.60
CA GLU A 191 15.32 2.07 -3.28
C GLU A 191 16.34 3.20 -3.40
N PHE A 192 17.37 3.16 -2.53
CA PHE A 192 18.50 4.07 -2.68
C PHE A 192 19.34 3.65 -3.90
N ASP A 193 19.47 4.55 -4.85
CA ASP A 193 20.30 4.36 -6.04
C ASP A 193 21.68 4.98 -5.81
N SER A 194 22.69 4.14 -5.68
CA SER A 194 24.07 4.57 -5.45
C SER A 194 24.67 5.36 -6.60
N ASP A 195 24.16 5.19 -7.83
CA ASP A 195 24.70 5.84 -9.01
C ASP A 195 24.22 7.31 -9.08
N SER A 196 22.97 7.56 -8.72
CA SER A 196 22.42 8.91 -8.63
C SER A 196 22.64 9.56 -7.25
N GLY A 197 22.86 8.77 -6.21
CA GLY A 197 22.97 9.24 -4.82
C GLY A 197 21.63 9.70 -4.24
N ASP A 198 20.51 9.24 -4.78
CA ASP A 198 19.17 9.59 -4.34
C ASP A 198 18.24 8.36 -4.36
N TYR A 199 17.01 8.51 -3.90
CA TYR A 199 16.03 7.44 -3.91
C TYR A 199 15.28 7.40 -5.23
N ALA A 200 15.02 6.19 -5.73
CA ALA A 200 14.32 5.95 -6.98
C ALA A 200 13.10 5.05 -6.77
N PHE A 201 12.06 5.31 -7.55
CA PHE A 201 10.92 4.41 -7.67
C PHE A 201 11.31 3.14 -8.42
N THR A 202 10.78 2.00 -7.98
CA THR A 202 10.88 0.74 -8.72
C THR A 202 9.56 -0.02 -8.71
N ASP A 203 9.24 -0.66 -9.83
CA ASP A 203 8.19 -1.66 -9.94
C ASP A 203 8.74 -3.10 -10.08
N ASP A 204 10.07 -3.26 -9.97
CA ASP A 204 10.75 -4.56 -9.96
C ASP A 204 10.71 -5.20 -8.57
N VAL A 205 9.50 -5.59 -8.16
CA VAL A 205 9.21 -6.20 -6.88
C VAL A 205 8.34 -7.44 -7.04
N THR A 206 8.49 -8.39 -6.10
CA THR A 206 7.56 -9.53 -5.96
C THR A 206 6.78 -9.35 -4.67
N LEU A 207 5.44 -9.46 -4.75
CA LEU A 207 4.55 -9.42 -3.59
C LEU A 207 4.17 -10.84 -3.18
N GLU A 208 4.45 -11.22 -1.95
CA GLU A 208 4.08 -12.51 -1.38
C GLU A 208 3.11 -12.35 -0.20
N ILE A 209 1.95 -13.01 -0.30
CA ILE A 209 0.92 -13.06 0.75
C ILE A 209 0.42 -14.50 0.85
N PRO A 210 0.98 -15.32 1.74
CA PRO A 210 0.70 -16.76 1.78
C PRO A 210 -0.77 -17.12 1.96
N SER A 211 -1.53 -16.32 2.73
CA SER A 211 -2.97 -16.58 2.92
C SER A 211 -3.78 -16.40 1.65
N LEU A 212 -3.37 -15.49 0.76
CA LEU A 212 -4.07 -15.26 -0.50
C LEU A 212 -3.75 -16.36 -1.54
N GLU A 213 -2.67 -17.09 -1.35
CA GLU A 213 -2.30 -18.23 -2.21
C GLU A 213 -2.83 -19.57 -1.69
N ARG A 214 -2.69 -19.82 -0.39
CA ARG A 214 -2.96 -21.14 0.20
C ARG A 214 -4.42 -21.42 0.53
N ARG A 215 -5.22 -20.40 0.81
CA ARG A 215 -6.64 -20.59 1.19
C ARG A 215 -7.54 -20.91 0.02
N PHE A 216 -7.05 -20.76 -1.19
CA PHE A 216 -7.89 -20.74 -2.39
C PHE A 216 -7.32 -21.57 -3.54
N SER A 217 -6.25 -22.32 -3.28
CA SER A 217 -5.70 -23.34 -4.19
C SER A 217 -6.35 -24.72 -3.96
#